data_214e8a61276db3776d0c0e83fd8d5eb6
#
_entry.id   214e8a61276db3776d0c0e83fd8d5eb6
#
_cell.length_a   1.000
_cell.length_b   1.000
_cell.length_c   1.000
_cell.angle_alpha   90.00
_cell.angle_beta   90.00
_cell.angle_gamma   90.00
#
_symmetry.space_group_name_H-M   'P 1'
#
loop_
_entity.id
_entity.type
_entity.pdbx_description
1 polymer ?
#
loop_
_entity_poly.entity_id
_entity_poly.type
_entity_poly.pdbx_seq_one_letter_code
_entity_poly.pdbx_strand_id
1 'polypeptide(L)'
;MSAEHPKKLLILYILDILQKYSDEEHRLSQKDIQDILKKEYEMPVDRKAVKRNLLNLIEYGSNIEYREVARKDIFKKKICISDDNPQVLTEKEHSDDNSLWTDFYLKQKFTNEELRLLIDSLLFAKHIPYKQAKDMISKLESLSNIYFKSRSQYIYPFPVDRTDNKQVFYNISVLDEAIRKKKKVSFEYAEYH
;
A
#
# COMPACT_ATOMS: atom_id res chain seq x y z
N MET A 1 8.70 -29.19 10.19
CA MET A 1 9.99 -28.46 10.03
C MET A 1 9.63 -27.01 9.91
N SER A 2 9.78 -26.20 10.98
CA SER A 2 9.56 -24.75 10.91
C SER A 2 10.66 -24.17 10.03
N ALA A 3 10.28 -23.51 8.96
CA ALA A 3 11.23 -22.78 8.12
C ALA A 3 11.82 -21.65 8.97
N GLU A 4 13.09 -21.75 9.31
CA GLU A 4 13.80 -20.69 10.02
C GLU A 4 13.85 -19.47 9.10
N HIS A 5 12.97 -18.51 9.35
CA HIS A 5 12.96 -17.26 8.57
C HIS A 5 14.26 -16.50 8.80
N PRO A 6 15.00 -16.14 7.75
CA PRO A 6 16.28 -15.45 7.89
C PRO A 6 16.07 -14.11 8.61
N LYS A 7 16.76 -13.88 9.72
CA LYS A 7 16.69 -12.62 10.50
C LYS A 7 16.96 -11.36 9.63
N LYS A 8 17.70 -11.54 8.53
CA LYS A 8 17.96 -10.46 7.55
C LYS A 8 16.71 -9.95 6.84
N LEU A 9 15.65 -10.77 6.71
CA LEU A 9 14.40 -10.39 6.07
C LEU A 9 13.43 -9.64 6.99
N LEU A 10 13.76 -9.48 8.29
CA LEU A 10 12.91 -8.81 9.26
C LEU A 10 12.47 -7.42 8.81
N ILE A 11 13.37 -6.65 8.22
CA ILE A 11 13.06 -5.30 7.73
C ILE A 11 12.00 -5.32 6.61
N LEU A 12 12.05 -6.30 5.72
CA LEU A 12 11.07 -6.48 4.64
C LEU A 12 9.70 -6.92 5.19
N TYR A 13 9.69 -7.81 6.20
CA TYR A 13 8.44 -8.22 6.85
C TYR A 13 7.79 -7.06 7.61
N ILE A 14 8.57 -6.20 8.26
CA ILE A 14 8.04 -4.99 8.92
C ILE A 14 7.43 -4.04 7.87
N LEU A 15 8.10 -3.84 6.74
CA LEU A 15 7.57 -3.01 5.65
C LEU A 15 6.27 -3.59 5.06
N ASP A 16 6.22 -4.90 4.84
CA ASP A 16 5.01 -5.60 4.36
C ASP A 16 3.84 -5.48 5.35
N ILE A 17 4.13 -5.62 6.65
CA ILE A 17 3.13 -5.42 7.71
C ILE A 17 2.58 -4.00 7.68
N LEU A 18 3.43 -2.99 7.61
CA LEU A 18 2.99 -1.60 7.54
C LEU A 18 2.17 -1.34 6.27
N GLN A 19 2.59 -1.86 5.13
CA GLN A 19 1.86 -1.71 3.87
C GLN A 19 0.48 -2.38 3.92
N LYS A 20 0.37 -3.53 4.56
CA LYS A 20 -0.83 -4.36 4.58
C LYS A 20 -1.83 -3.96 5.67
N TYR A 21 -1.32 -3.57 6.85
CA TYR A 21 -2.12 -3.39 8.07
C TYR A 21 -2.14 -1.96 8.60
N SER A 22 -1.55 -0.99 7.91
CA SER A 22 -1.57 0.38 8.42
C SER A 22 -2.05 1.40 7.40
N ASP A 23 -2.68 2.45 7.91
CA ASP A 23 -3.04 3.68 7.23
C ASP A 23 -3.19 4.81 8.27
N GLU A 24 -3.67 5.98 7.85
CA GLU A 24 -3.87 7.13 8.75
C GLU A 24 -4.87 6.84 9.89
N GLU A 25 -5.87 5.97 9.63
CA GLU A 25 -6.89 5.57 10.62
C GLU A 25 -6.44 4.36 11.45
N HIS A 26 -5.63 3.48 10.87
CA HIS A 26 -5.19 2.21 11.46
C HIS A 26 -3.68 2.24 11.70
N ARG A 27 -3.27 2.83 12.80
CA ARG A 27 -1.87 2.98 13.17
C ARG A 27 -1.42 1.82 14.04
N LEU A 28 -0.19 1.37 13.85
CA LEU A 28 0.37 0.22 14.57
C LEU A 28 1.36 0.66 15.64
N SER A 29 1.25 0.08 16.83
CA SER A 29 2.30 0.18 17.83
C SER A 29 3.43 -0.84 17.53
N GLN A 30 4.59 -0.66 18.18
CA GLN A 30 5.67 -1.65 18.09
C GLN A 30 5.22 -3.04 18.58
N LYS A 31 4.29 -3.10 19.52
CA LYS A 31 3.73 -4.34 20.04
C LYS A 31 2.85 -5.02 19.00
N ASP A 32 2.00 -4.27 18.32
CA ASP A 32 1.14 -4.81 17.25
C ASP A 32 1.98 -5.42 16.14
N ILE A 33 3.07 -4.74 15.75
CA ILE A 33 4.03 -5.27 14.76
C ILE A 33 4.68 -6.58 15.26
N GLN A 34 5.07 -6.67 16.54
CA GLN A 34 5.61 -7.90 17.11
C GLN A 34 4.59 -9.04 17.11
N ASP A 35 3.34 -8.76 17.47
CA ASP A 35 2.26 -9.74 17.52
C ASP A 35 1.94 -10.27 16.12
N ILE A 36 1.92 -9.41 15.09
CA ILE A 36 1.74 -9.79 13.69
C ILE A 36 2.94 -10.62 13.19
N LEU A 37 4.19 -10.19 13.47
CA LEU A 37 5.39 -10.95 13.11
C LEU A 37 5.37 -12.36 13.69
N LYS A 38 4.95 -12.50 14.94
CA LYS A 38 4.83 -13.79 15.61
C LYS A 38 3.73 -14.66 14.99
N LYS A 39 2.58 -14.04 14.66
CA LYS A 39 1.39 -14.75 14.18
C LYS A 39 1.49 -15.17 12.70
N GLU A 40 1.94 -14.28 11.83
CA GLU A 40 1.92 -14.51 10.37
C GLU A 40 3.25 -15.04 9.84
N TYR A 41 4.36 -14.62 10.44
CA TYR A 41 5.69 -15.02 9.99
C TYR A 41 6.41 -15.98 10.94
N GLU A 42 5.72 -16.46 11.99
CA GLU A 42 6.30 -17.36 13.02
C GLU A 42 7.63 -16.85 13.58
N MET A 43 7.83 -15.51 13.56
CA MET A 43 9.08 -14.86 13.93
C MET A 43 8.91 -14.07 15.24
N PRO A 44 9.25 -14.65 16.40
CA PRO A 44 9.29 -13.90 17.64
C PRO A 44 10.49 -12.94 17.63
N VAL A 45 10.23 -11.65 17.75
CA VAL A 45 11.25 -10.59 17.64
C VAL A 45 11.21 -9.68 18.87
N ASP A 46 12.40 -9.25 19.31
CA ASP A 46 12.52 -8.27 20.40
C ASP A 46 12.10 -6.86 19.92
N ARG A 47 11.51 -6.10 20.84
CA ARG A 47 11.07 -4.71 20.60
C ARG A 47 12.20 -3.79 20.10
N LYS A 48 13.41 -3.97 20.63
CA LYS A 48 14.59 -3.20 20.18
C LYS A 48 14.92 -3.48 18.72
N ALA A 49 14.76 -4.73 18.27
CA ALA A 49 14.98 -5.10 16.88
C ALA A 49 13.91 -4.49 15.96
N VAL A 50 12.64 -4.46 16.39
CA VAL A 50 11.56 -3.79 15.65
C VAL A 50 11.86 -2.29 15.53
N LYS A 51 12.17 -1.60 16.66
CA LYS A 51 12.52 -0.17 16.66
C LYS A 51 13.67 0.13 15.70
N ARG A 52 14.76 -0.65 15.77
CA ARG A 52 15.93 -0.46 14.90
C ARG A 52 15.58 -0.60 13.41
N ASN A 53 14.78 -1.60 13.05
CA ASN A 53 14.40 -1.79 11.65
C ASN A 53 13.43 -0.70 11.17
N LEU A 54 12.54 -0.20 12.02
CA LEU A 54 11.70 0.96 11.69
C LEU A 54 12.55 2.19 11.43
N LEU A 55 13.55 2.47 12.27
CA LEU A 55 14.52 3.55 12.06
C LEU A 55 15.22 3.40 10.71
N ASN A 56 15.77 2.22 10.42
CA ASN A 56 16.44 1.96 9.15
C ASN A 56 15.51 2.20 7.94
N LEU A 57 14.22 1.86 8.05
CA LEU A 57 13.24 2.13 6.99
C LEU A 57 12.98 3.62 6.81
N ILE A 58 12.91 4.37 7.89
CA ILE A 58 12.74 5.83 7.87
C ILE A 58 13.97 6.49 7.26
N GLU A 59 15.18 6.10 7.67
CA GLU A 59 16.44 6.57 7.11
C GLU A 59 16.60 6.22 5.62
N TYR A 60 16.10 5.06 5.20
CA TYR A 60 16.06 4.66 3.79
C TYR A 60 15.13 5.56 2.96
N GLY A 61 14.27 6.35 3.58
CA GLY A 61 13.31 7.22 2.91
C GLY A 61 11.94 6.59 2.68
N SER A 62 11.61 5.52 3.41
CA SER A 62 10.23 5.00 3.42
C SER A 62 9.32 6.03 4.08
N ASN A 63 8.17 6.33 3.46
CA ASN A 63 7.19 7.29 3.96
C ASN A 63 6.44 6.73 5.19
N ILE A 64 7.18 6.49 6.27
CA ILE A 64 6.62 6.00 7.54
C ILE A 64 6.41 7.20 8.45
N GLU A 65 5.18 7.42 8.85
CA GLU A 65 4.82 8.40 9.88
C GLU A 65 4.64 7.71 11.22
N TYR A 66 4.98 8.42 12.30
CA TYR A 66 4.89 7.91 13.67
C TYR A 66 4.68 9.05 14.65
N ARG A 67 4.25 8.73 15.86
CA ARG A 67 4.13 9.67 16.96
C ARG A 67 5.17 9.37 18.02
N GLU A 68 5.84 10.40 18.47
CA GLU A 68 6.76 10.35 19.60
C GLU A 68 6.06 10.81 20.89
N VAL A 69 6.14 9.98 21.93
CA VAL A 69 5.54 10.27 23.24
C VAL A 69 6.62 10.24 24.30
N ALA A 70 6.81 11.35 25.02
CA ALA A 70 7.74 11.39 26.12
C ALA A 70 7.30 10.44 27.24
N ARG A 71 8.22 9.64 27.79
CA ARG A 71 7.89 8.68 28.88
C ARG A 71 7.26 9.33 30.09
N LYS A 72 7.60 10.59 30.39
CA LYS A 72 7.00 11.37 31.50
C LYS A 72 5.50 11.58 31.33
N ASP A 73 5.01 11.64 30.09
CA ASP A 73 3.60 11.88 29.78
C ASP A 73 2.76 10.61 29.85
N ILE A 74 3.37 9.44 29.71
CA ILE A 74 2.68 8.15 29.82
C ILE A 74 2.15 7.94 31.25
N PHE A 75 2.89 8.36 32.25
CA PHE A 75 2.48 8.23 33.66
C PHE A 75 1.47 9.30 34.09
N LYS A 76 1.36 10.42 33.37
CA LYS A 76 0.37 11.48 33.63
C LYS A 76 -0.92 11.30 32.86
N LYS A 77 -0.98 10.44 31.83
CA LYS A 77 -2.10 10.34 30.92
C LYS A 77 -3.15 9.33 31.38
N LYS A 78 -3.89 9.73 32.43
CA LYS A 78 -5.29 9.34 32.60
C LYS A 78 -6.26 10.44 32.17
N ILE A 79 -5.79 11.50 31.51
CA ILE A 79 -6.60 12.69 31.18
C ILE A 79 -6.26 13.21 29.78
N CYS A 80 -7.30 13.24 28.93
CA CYS A 80 -7.53 14.12 27.77
C CYS A 80 -6.61 13.98 26.55
N ILE A 81 -7.17 13.31 25.56
CA ILE A 81 -6.83 13.47 24.15
C ILE A 81 -7.50 14.77 23.69
N SER A 82 -6.73 15.75 23.28
CA SER A 82 -7.17 16.83 22.41
C SER A 82 -6.35 16.78 21.14
N ASP A 83 -7.07 16.55 20.05
CA ASP A 83 -6.56 16.67 18.69
C ASP A 83 -6.12 18.12 18.47
N ASP A 84 -4.88 18.32 18.04
CA ASP A 84 -4.52 19.34 17.05
C ASP A 84 -3.00 19.40 16.92
N ASN A 85 -2.57 19.25 15.68
CA ASN A 85 -1.29 19.60 15.09
C ASN A 85 -0.29 18.45 14.82
N PRO A 86 -0.21 17.96 13.55
CA PRO A 86 0.91 17.16 13.11
C PRO A 86 2.12 18.08 12.86
N GLN A 87 3.02 18.17 13.81
CA GLN A 87 4.31 18.78 13.56
C GLN A 87 5.16 17.83 12.72
N VAL A 88 5.47 18.25 11.52
CA VAL A 88 6.56 17.73 10.70
C VAL A 88 7.85 17.98 11.48
N LEU A 89 8.37 16.96 12.13
CA LEU A 89 9.68 17.03 12.78
C LEU A 89 10.75 16.84 11.72
N THR A 90 11.26 17.98 11.23
CA THR A 90 12.56 18.07 10.55
C THR A 90 13.65 17.66 11.53
N GLU A 91 14.53 16.78 11.02
CA GLU A 91 15.86 16.43 11.49
C GLU A 91 16.36 17.19 12.73
N LYS A 92 16.49 16.49 13.87
CA LYS A 92 17.69 16.43 14.72
C LYS A 92 17.43 15.75 16.06
N GLU A 93 18.43 14.95 16.44
CA GLU A 93 18.75 14.38 17.75
C GLU A 93 18.28 12.96 18.05
N HIS A 94 19.08 12.03 17.54
CA HIS A 94 19.10 10.60 17.86
C HIS A 94 19.74 10.30 19.24
N SER A 95 19.32 10.92 20.31
CA SER A 95 19.93 10.62 21.60
C SER A 95 19.04 10.79 22.83
N ASP A 96 17.75 10.49 22.72
CA ASP A 96 16.97 10.40 23.96
C ASP A 96 16.30 9.04 24.08
N ASP A 97 16.92 8.15 24.87
CA ASP A 97 16.42 6.83 25.29
C ASP A 97 15.10 6.95 26.12
N ASN A 98 14.58 8.15 26.22
CA ASN A 98 13.45 8.53 27.05
C ASN A 98 12.14 8.73 26.29
N SER A 99 12.12 8.58 24.96
CA SER A 99 10.91 8.69 24.14
C SER A 99 10.40 7.33 23.67
N LEU A 100 9.07 7.20 23.62
CA LEU A 100 8.38 6.04 23.08
C LEU A 100 7.82 6.40 21.69
N TRP A 101 8.27 5.71 20.68
CA TRP A 101 7.74 5.80 19.33
C TRP A 101 6.58 4.83 19.15
N THR A 102 5.44 5.33 18.72
CA THR A 102 4.21 4.58 18.55
C THR A 102 3.41 5.10 17.35
N ASP A 103 2.28 4.48 17.05
CA ASP A 103 1.33 4.93 16.03
C ASP A 103 1.99 5.04 14.64
N PHE A 104 2.73 4.00 14.27
CA PHE A 104 3.37 3.90 12.96
C PHE A 104 2.35 3.60 11.88
N TYR A 105 2.47 4.28 10.75
CA TYR A 105 1.79 3.90 9.53
C TYR A 105 2.62 4.25 8.30
N LEU A 106 2.42 3.49 7.23
CA LEU A 106 3.04 3.76 5.94
C LEU A 106 2.10 4.61 5.10
N LYS A 107 2.54 5.81 4.73
CA LYS A 107 1.79 6.65 3.81
C LYS A 107 1.73 6.00 2.44
N GLN A 108 0.54 5.66 2.00
CA GLN A 108 0.31 5.00 0.71
C GLN A 108 0.62 5.95 -0.45
N LYS A 109 1.04 5.37 -1.60
CA LYS A 109 1.33 6.15 -2.83
C LYS A 109 0.08 6.78 -3.43
N PHE A 110 -1.05 6.11 -3.26
CA PHE A 110 -2.37 6.57 -3.70
C PHE A 110 -3.30 6.65 -2.51
N THR A 111 -4.15 7.66 -2.47
CA THR A 111 -5.25 7.71 -1.52
C THR A 111 -6.31 6.67 -1.88
N ASN A 112 -7.18 6.34 -0.93
CA ASN A 112 -8.28 5.41 -1.18
C ASN A 112 -9.22 5.94 -2.27
N GLU A 113 -9.43 7.26 -2.34
CA GLU A 113 -10.26 7.92 -3.33
C GLU A 113 -9.63 7.85 -4.73
N GLU A 114 -8.32 8.08 -4.83
CA GLU A 114 -7.58 7.96 -6.09
C GLU A 114 -7.61 6.52 -6.63
N LEU A 115 -7.37 5.52 -5.76
CA LEU A 115 -7.47 4.12 -6.16
C LEU A 115 -8.88 3.75 -6.60
N ARG A 116 -9.90 4.23 -5.90
CA ARG A 116 -11.29 4.02 -6.27
C ARG A 116 -11.60 4.61 -7.63
N LEU A 117 -11.18 5.85 -7.89
CA LEU A 117 -11.36 6.49 -9.19
C LEU A 117 -10.72 5.70 -10.33
N LEU A 118 -9.50 5.16 -10.10
CA LEU A 118 -8.81 4.32 -11.08
C LEU A 118 -9.56 3.01 -11.32
N ILE A 119 -10.06 2.36 -10.27
CA ILE A 119 -10.83 1.13 -10.37
C ILE A 119 -12.15 1.38 -11.10
N ASP A 120 -12.88 2.44 -10.74
CA ASP A 120 -14.13 2.82 -11.41
C ASP A 120 -13.88 3.10 -12.91
N SER A 121 -12.80 3.78 -13.24
CA SER A 121 -12.40 4.02 -14.63
C SER A 121 -12.19 2.72 -15.42
N LEU A 122 -11.59 1.71 -14.81
CA LEU A 122 -11.44 0.38 -15.41
C LEU A 122 -12.77 -0.37 -15.50
N LEU A 123 -13.64 -0.22 -14.49
CA LEU A 123 -14.97 -0.84 -14.50
C LEU A 123 -15.85 -0.32 -15.64
N PHE A 124 -15.77 0.96 -15.97
CA PHE A 124 -16.57 1.57 -17.04
C PHE A 124 -15.90 1.53 -18.41
N ALA A 125 -14.63 1.12 -18.51
CA ALA A 125 -13.91 1.01 -19.77
C ALA A 125 -14.40 -0.22 -20.58
N LYS A 126 -15.45 -0.05 -21.38
CA LYS A 126 -16.08 -1.12 -22.18
C LYS A 126 -15.13 -1.76 -23.20
N HIS A 127 -14.10 -1.05 -23.63
CA HIS A 127 -13.09 -1.53 -24.59
C HIS A 127 -12.06 -2.49 -23.97
N ILE A 128 -12.05 -2.65 -22.64
CA ILE A 128 -11.15 -3.58 -21.95
C ILE A 128 -11.90 -4.89 -21.67
N PRO A 129 -11.42 -6.05 -22.12
CA PRO A 129 -12.05 -7.34 -21.82
C PRO A 129 -12.14 -7.60 -20.31
N TYR A 130 -13.21 -8.27 -19.91
CA TYR A 130 -13.52 -8.55 -18.49
C TYR A 130 -12.32 -9.11 -17.71
N LYS A 131 -11.66 -10.13 -18.24
CA LYS A 131 -10.53 -10.79 -17.56
C LYS A 131 -9.37 -9.84 -17.34
N GLN A 132 -9.04 -9.03 -18.33
CA GLN A 132 -7.95 -8.06 -18.24
C GLN A 132 -8.30 -6.95 -17.24
N ALA A 133 -9.53 -6.41 -17.26
CA ALA A 133 -9.99 -5.42 -16.30
C ALA A 133 -9.92 -5.97 -14.86
N LYS A 134 -10.37 -7.21 -14.64
CA LYS A 134 -10.29 -7.86 -13.32
C LYS A 134 -8.85 -8.02 -12.84
N ASP A 135 -7.93 -8.45 -13.70
CA ASP A 135 -6.52 -8.58 -13.34
C ASP A 135 -5.89 -7.23 -13.00
N MET A 136 -6.23 -6.17 -13.75
CA MET A 136 -5.76 -4.80 -13.47
C MET A 136 -6.33 -4.26 -12.16
N ILE A 137 -7.61 -4.46 -11.89
CA ILE A 137 -8.25 -4.07 -10.63
C ILE A 137 -7.57 -4.78 -9.46
N SER A 138 -7.35 -6.09 -9.56
CA SER A 138 -6.63 -6.84 -8.51
C SER A 138 -5.23 -6.31 -8.23
N LYS A 139 -4.51 -5.84 -9.27
CA LYS A 139 -3.21 -5.20 -9.12
C LYS A 139 -3.33 -3.83 -8.42
N LEU A 140 -4.33 -3.02 -8.77
CA LEU A 140 -4.58 -1.74 -8.08
C LEU A 140 -4.94 -1.96 -6.61
N GLU A 141 -5.81 -2.92 -6.31
CA GLU A 141 -6.15 -3.28 -4.94
C GLU A 141 -4.93 -3.76 -4.14
N SER A 142 -3.95 -4.39 -4.79
CA SER A 142 -2.72 -4.83 -4.12
C SER A 142 -1.80 -3.67 -3.71
N LEU A 143 -2.00 -2.47 -4.26
CA LEU A 143 -1.25 -1.26 -3.87
C LEU A 143 -1.77 -0.63 -2.57
N SER A 144 -2.91 -1.08 -2.08
CA SER A 144 -3.52 -0.60 -0.84
C SER A 144 -3.49 -1.67 0.26
N ASN A 145 -4.06 -1.33 1.39
CA ASN A 145 -4.12 -2.18 2.58
C ASN A 145 -5.39 -3.08 2.59
N ILE A 146 -5.52 -3.90 3.64
CA ILE A 146 -6.65 -4.81 3.81
C ILE A 146 -7.99 -4.07 4.01
N TYR A 147 -7.96 -2.87 4.57
CA TYR A 147 -9.16 -2.07 4.87
C TYR A 147 -9.78 -1.53 3.59
N PHE A 148 -8.97 -1.10 2.63
CA PHE A 148 -9.44 -0.72 1.31
C PHE A 148 -10.08 -1.91 0.57
N LYS A 149 -9.43 -3.08 0.57
CA LYS A 149 -9.96 -4.29 -0.07
C LYS A 149 -11.31 -4.69 0.49
N SER A 150 -11.50 -4.58 1.79
CA SER A 150 -12.80 -4.84 2.43
C SER A 150 -13.91 -3.91 1.95
N ARG A 151 -13.59 -2.64 1.70
CA ARG A 151 -14.54 -1.64 1.18
C ARG A 151 -14.82 -1.80 -0.32
N SER A 152 -13.83 -2.27 -1.10
CA SER A 152 -13.95 -2.43 -2.55
C SER A 152 -14.80 -3.63 -2.99
N GLN A 153 -15.05 -4.59 -2.10
CA GLN A 153 -15.91 -5.76 -2.39
C GLN A 153 -17.34 -5.41 -2.80
N TYR A 154 -17.79 -4.20 -2.50
CA TYR A 154 -19.13 -3.67 -2.86
C TYR A 154 -19.14 -2.92 -4.21
N ILE A 155 -18.02 -2.94 -4.95
CA ILE A 155 -17.94 -2.31 -6.25
C ILE A 155 -18.76 -3.13 -7.25
N TYR A 156 -19.67 -2.44 -7.91
CA TYR A 156 -20.72 -2.90 -8.81
C TYR A 156 -20.37 -4.02 -9.78
N PRO A 157 -21.34 -4.82 -10.20
CA PRO A 157 -21.11 -5.82 -11.23
C PRO A 157 -20.60 -5.15 -12.52
N PHE A 158 -19.65 -5.80 -13.17
CA PHE A 158 -19.14 -5.34 -14.46
C PHE A 158 -20.26 -5.14 -15.47
N PRO A 159 -20.26 -4.06 -16.27
CA PRO A 159 -21.19 -3.92 -17.38
C PRO A 159 -21.19 -5.14 -18.30
N VAL A 160 -22.37 -5.59 -18.71
CA VAL A 160 -22.53 -6.81 -19.51
C VAL A 160 -22.04 -6.62 -20.96
N ASP A 161 -22.00 -5.38 -21.46
CA ASP A 161 -21.68 -5.01 -22.82
C ASP A 161 -20.20 -4.69 -23.05
N ARG A 162 -19.30 -5.50 -22.49
CA ARG A 162 -17.84 -5.37 -22.71
C ARG A 162 -17.40 -6.09 -23.98
N THR A 163 -16.34 -5.54 -24.58
CA THR A 163 -15.71 -6.22 -25.72
C THR A 163 -14.99 -7.49 -25.26
N ASP A 164 -15.01 -8.53 -26.11
CA ASP A 164 -14.18 -9.72 -25.96
C ASP A 164 -12.85 -9.61 -26.71
N ASN A 165 -12.57 -8.48 -27.35
CA ASN A 165 -11.36 -8.28 -28.11
C ASN A 165 -10.12 -8.24 -27.21
N LYS A 166 -9.43 -9.37 -27.13
CA LYS A 166 -8.21 -9.55 -26.33
C LYS A 166 -6.98 -8.84 -26.92
N GLN A 167 -7.07 -8.39 -28.18
CA GLN A 167 -5.94 -7.77 -28.90
C GLN A 167 -5.87 -6.24 -28.73
N VAL A 168 -6.81 -5.64 -28.00
CA VAL A 168 -6.86 -4.16 -27.83
C VAL A 168 -5.53 -3.57 -27.40
N PHE A 169 -4.90 -4.12 -26.36
CA PHE A 169 -3.60 -3.62 -25.88
C PHE A 169 -2.47 -3.84 -26.88
N TYR A 170 -2.49 -4.98 -27.56
CA TYR A 170 -1.53 -5.25 -28.62
C TYR A 170 -1.65 -4.26 -29.78
N ASN A 171 -2.87 -4.00 -30.23
CA ASN A 171 -3.13 -3.05 -31.30
C ASN A 171 -2.70 -1.63 -30.90
N ILE A 172 -3.00 -1.21 -29.66
CA ILE A 172 -2.54 0.09 -29.13
C ILE A 172 -1.01 0.16 -29.15
N SER A 173 -0.31 -0.87 -28.67
CA SER A 173 1.15 -0.90 -28.66
C SER A 173 1.76 -0.83 -30.06
N VAL A 174 1.17 -1.51 -31.05
CA VAL A 174 1.62 -1.46 -32.46
C VAL A 174 1.43 -0.06 -33.03
N LEU A 175 0.28 0.58 -32.75
CA LEU A 175 0.01 1.96 -33.19
C LEU A 175 0.97 2.95 -32.56
N ASP A 176 1.21 2.86 -31.26
CA ASP A 176 2.15 3.74 -30.52
C ASP A 176 3.59 3.60 -31.09
N GLU A 177 4.00 2.36 -31.36
CA GLU A 177 5.31 2.12 -31.96
C GLU A 177 5.41 2.71 -33.37
N ALA A 178 4.38 2.56 -34.17
CA ALA A 178 4.33 3.12 -35.52
C ALA A 178 4.36 4.67 -35.50
N ILE A 179 3.61 5.31 -34.59
CA ILE A 179 3.62 6.76 -34.40
C ILE A 179 5.02 7.22 -34.01
N ARG A 180 5.63 6.58 -33.00
CA ARG A 180 6.99 6.92 -32.54
C ARG A 180 8.04 6.81 -33.63
N LYS A 181 7.92 5.77 -34.47
CA LYS A 181 8.83 5.51 -35.60
C LYS A 181 8.43 6.26 -36.87
N LYS A 182 7.36 7.06 -36.85
CA LYS A 182 6.79 7.76 -38.01
C LYS A 182 6.54 6.82 -39.22
N LYS A 183 6.07 5.61 -38.93
CA LYS A 183 5.73 4.60 -39.95
C LYS A 183 4.25 4.59 -40.24
N LYS A 184 3.91 4.13 -41.45
CA LYS A 184 2.52 3.86 -41.85
C LYS A 184 2.10 2.52 -41.24
N VAL A 185 0.82 2.41 -40.88
CA VAL A 185 0.16 1.17 -40.48
C VAL A 185 -0.87 0.77 -41.50
N SER A 186 -1.04 -0.52 -41.71
CA SER A 186 -2.12 -1.11 -42.52
C SER A 186 -2.99 -1.94 -41.58
N PHE A 187 -4.32 -1.83 -41.70
CA PHE A 187 -5.28 -2.61 -40.94
C PHE A 187 -6.49 -2.95 -41.79
N GLU A 188 -7.13 -4.09 -41.51
CA GLU A 188 -8.38 -4.48 -42.10
C GLU A 188 -9.53 -3.94 -41.26
N TYR A 189 -10.48 -3.30 -41.90
CA TYR A 189 -11.71 -2.84 -41.26
C TYR A 189 -12.82 -3.85 -41.53
N ALA A 190 -13.38 -4.44 -40.49
CA ALA A 190 -14.50 -5.38 -40.59
C ALA A 190 -15.76 -4.73 -39.94
N GLU A 191 -16.83 -4.65 -40.72
CA GLU A 191 -18.15 -4.33 -40.20
C GLU A 191 -18.87 -5.62 -39.81
N TYR A 192 -19.45 -5.61 -38.59
CA TYR A 192 -20.37 -6.66 -38.17
C TYR A 192 -21.78 -6.30 -38.67
N HIS A 193 -22.33 -7.14 -39.52
CA HIS A 193 -23.73 -7.06 -39.93
C HIS A 193 -24.60 -7.90 -38.99
#